data_90fcdbc9fd90c3142470d36a752e65c0
#
_entry.id   90fcdbc9fd90c3142470d36a752e65c0
#
_cell.length_a   1.000
_cell.length_b   1.000
_cell.length_c   1.000
_cell.angle_alpha   90.00
_cell.angle_beta   90.00
_cell.angle_gamma   90.00
#
_symmetry.space_group_name_H-M   'P 1'
#
loop_
_entity.id
_entity.type
_entity.pdbx_description
1 polymer ?
#
loop_
_entity_poly.entity_id
_entity_poly.type
_entity_poly.pdbx_seq_one_letter_code
_entity_poly.pdbx_strand_id
1 'polypeptide(L)'
;VNAVESYLRKRAIAAPWRLECGPIEGVECAVVIPALAERAGILGTLRSLAANPRAELARALVVVVVNNRAPGVARAEDIAGNQETLDLLRGLMRDGGAAEGRDVMEAGLRLACIDASSSGFELPAKGGVGLARRIGLDAALRVLHQAGAGEAAVLLSTDADTLVEPNYLEAVRRHYARPEAWAACVDYAHRLDGADAEVAAVLAYETHLRCHVLGLRLANSPYAYATVGSTIVCSARAYAAAGGMNRRQAGEDFYFLQQLAKTGRVEAIHATTVHPAPRASHRVPFGTGRWVQDRLDGRQELVTYHPEGYRVLGALLSLVHERPDAAPEWILAELARASRPAAEFLERQEFAECWNKLRQNSPNLRVFLAQFHRWFDAFKTLKLLHGLRDSGFPLQPLWSAVRTLLEQAEQEPPAFPWQTLAGDREAQTALLRHLRQLERQKTR
;
A
#
# COMPACT_ATOMS: atom_id res chain seq x y z
N VAL A 1 -28.31 -7.98 8.96
CA VAL A 1 -26.90 -8.28 9.29
C VAL A 1 -26.06 -7.39 8.41
N ASN A 2 -25.34 -6.43 8.99
CA ASN A 2 -24.49 -5.54 8.22
C ASN A 2 -23.25 -6.28 7.65
N ALA A 3 -22.55 -5.64 6.70
CA ALA A 3 -21.42 -6.26 6.00
C ALA A 3 -20.27 -6.64 6.98
N VAL A 4 -20.00 -5.79 7.97
CA VAL A 4 -18.96 -6.00 8.98
C VAL A 4 -19.28 -7.20 9.86
N GLU A 5 -20.50 -7.29 10.38
CA GLU A 5 -20.96 -8.42 11.20
C GLU A 5 -20.89 -9.75 10.45
N SER A 6 -21.36 -9.75 9.17
CA SER A 6 -21.27 -10.93 8.31
C SER A 6 -19.82 -11.35 8.08
N TYR A 7 -18.93 -10.38 7.86
CA TYR A 7 -17.49 -10.65 7.68
C TYR A 7 -16.87 -11.24 8.95
N LEU A 8 -17.08 -10.60 10.11
CA LEU A 8 -16.56 -11.06 11.40
C LEU A 8 -16.98 -12.50 11.73
N ARG A 9 -18.22 -12.86 11.41
CA ARG A 9 -18.74 -14.20 11.64
C ARG A 9 -18.17 -15.25 10.68
N LYS A 10 -17.98 -14.91 9.39
CA LYS A 10 -17.73 -15.91 8.34
C LYS A 10 -16.28 -15.96 7.87
N ARG A 11 -15.49 -14.88 8.03
CA ARG A 11 -14.20 -14.73 7.35
C ARG A 11 -13.06 -14.25 8.23
N ALA A 12 -13.36 -13.53 9.32
CA ALA A 12 -12.33 -12.97 10.19
C ALA A 12 -11.58 -14.07 10.94
N ILE A 13 -10.28 -13.90 11.06
CA ILE A 13 -9.42 -14.77 11.87
C ILE A 13 -9.70 -14.50 13.35
N ALA A 14 -9.91 -15.55 14.15
CA ALA A 14 -10.18 -15.43 15.57
C ALA A 14 -9.16 -16.19 16.44
N ALA A 15 -8.65 -17.31 15.97
CA ALA A 15 -7.76 -18.18 16.74
C ALA A 15 -6.59 -18.64 15.85
N PRO A 16 -5.46 -19.03 16.46
CA PRO A 16 -5.18 -19.07 17.91
C PRO A 16 -4.83 -17.69 18.52
N TRP A 17 -4.61 -16.67 17.69
CA TRP A 17 -4.09 -15.35 18.09
C TRP A 17 -5.13 -14.52 18.83
N ARG A 18 -4.73 -13.98 19.98
CA ARG A 18 -5.59 -13.14 20.83
C ARG A 18 -5.02 -11.74 20.96
N LEU A 19 -5.90 -10.75 21.00
CA LEU A 19 -5.54 -9.37 21.29
C LEU A 19 -5.39 -9.18 22.79
N GLU A 20 -4.24 -8.73 23.22
CA GLU A 20 -3.96 -8.24 24.57
C GLU A 20 -4.13 -6.73 24.56
N CYS A 21 -5.12 -6.19 25.26
CA CYS A 21 -5.40 -4.74 25.30
C CYS A 21 -6.03 -4.31 26.62
N GLY A 22 -5.92 -3.03 26.93
CA GLY A 22 -6.69 -2.34 27.96
C GLY A 22 -8.13 -2.02 27.52
N PRO A 23 -8.76 -1.05 28.20
CA PRO A 23 -10.12 -0.59 27.89
C PRO A 23 -10.26 -0.11 26.44
N ILE A 24 -11.40 -0.39 25.81
CA ILE A 24 -11.65 -0.10 24.38
C ILE A 24 -12.76 0.93 24.14
N GLU A 25 -13.34 1.51 25.21
CA GLU A 25 -14.42 2.48 25.09
C GLU A 25 -13.99 3.70 24.29
N GLY A 26 -14.84 4.18 23.39
CA GLY A 26 -14.62 5.37 22.58
C GLY A 26 -13.57 5.21 21.48
N VAL A 27 -13.13 3.97 21.15
CA VAL A 27 -12.22 3.72 20.00
C VAL A 27 -13.03 3.80 18.71
N GLU A 28 -12.57 4.62 17.77
CA GLU A 28 -13.18 4.85 16.46
C GLU A 28 -12.28 4.36 15.31
N CYS A 29 -10.97 4.26 15.55
CA CYS A 29 -10.00 3.79 14.56
C CYS A 29 -8.92 2.89 15.18
N ALA A 30 -8.26 2.10 14.35
CA ALA A 30 -7.14 1.27 14.78
C ALA A 30 -5.98 1.31 13.79
N VAL A 31 -4.76 1.49 14.32
CA VAL A 31 -3.51 1.43 13.57
C VAL A 31 -2.87 0.07 13.79
N VAL A 32 -2.74 -0.73 12.75
CA VAL A 32 -2.19 -2.09 12.82
C VAL A 32 -0.76 -2.12 12.29
N ILE A 33 0.15 -2.67 13.10
CA ILE A 33 1.60 -2.68 12.87
C ILE A 33 2.10 -4.13 12.93
N PRO A 34 2.42 -4.79 11.80
CA PRO A 34 3.13 -6.06 11.83
C PRO A 34 4.59 -5.82 12.24
N ALA A 35 5.12 -6.64 13.14
CA ALA A 35 6.49 -6.52 13.64
C ALA A 35 7.20 -7.89 13.61
N LEU A 36 8.21 -8.01 12.74
CA LEU A 36 9.11 -9.15 12.66
C LEU A 36 10.54 -8.66 12.87
N ALA A 37 11.15 -8.99 13.99
CA ALA A 37 12.50 -8.54 14.36
C ALA A 37 12.64 -7.00 14.32
N GLU A 38 11.68 -6.29 14.92
CA GLU A 38 11.57 -4.83 14.88
C GLU A 38 11.83 -4.16 16.24
N ARG A 39 12.53 -4.87 17.16
CA ARG A 39 12.83 -4.35 18.50
C ARG A 39 13.46 -2.96 18.50
N ALA A 40 14.37 -2.71 17.56
CA ALA A 40 15.07 -1.42 17.46
C ALA A 40 14.21 -0.28 16.86
N GLY A 41 13.25 -0.61 15.97
CA GLY A 41 12.45 0.39 15.24
C GLY A 41 11.13 0.74 15.90
N ILE A 42 10.51 -0.22 16.58
CA ILE A 42 9.11 -0.11 17.03
C ILE A 42 8.83 1.10 17.95
N LEU A 43 9.75 1.42 18.86
CA LEU A 43 9.59 2.57 19.75
C LEU A 43 9.58 3.91 18.99
N GLY A 44 10.40 4.04 17.94
CA GLY A 44 10.36 5.22 17.07
C GLY A 44 9.00 5.42 16.43
N THR A 45 8.42 4.35 15.91
CA THR A 45 7.07 4.35 15.31
C THR A 45 6.01 4.69 16.37
N LEU A 46 6.05 4.06 17.55
CA LEU A 46 5.11 4.35 18.64
C LEU A 46 5.23 5.80 19.13
N ARG A 47 6.44 6.37 19.25
CA ARG A 47 6.66 7.77 19.60
C ARG A 47 6.10 8.73 18.55
N SER A 48 6.28 8.44 17.27
CA SER A 48 5.70 9.27 16.21
C SER A 48 4.17 9.26 16.24
N LEU A 49 3.55 8.11 16.54
CA LEU A 49 2.11 8.02 16.78
C LEU A 49 1.69 8.78 18.03
N ALA A 50 2.43 8.65 19.13
CA ALA A 50 2.18 9.35 20.39
C ALA A 50 2.30 10.88 20.30
N ALA A 51 3.00 11.40 19.28
CA ALA A 51 3.09 12.84 18.99
C ALA A 51 1.77 13.43 18.42
N ASN A 52 0.77 12.60 18.08
CA ASN A 52 -0.53 13.09 17.65
C ASN A 52 -1.32 13.71 18.82
N PRO A 53 -2.30 14.59 18.54
CA PRO A 53 -3.09 15.23 19.59
C PRO A 53 -3.76 14.22 20.52
N ARG A 54 -3.75 14.47 21.83
CA ARG A 54 -4.32 13.57 22.85
C ARG A 54 -5.78 13.20 22.58
N ALA A 55 -6.55 14.13 22.04
CA ALA A 55 -7.95 13.89 21.65
C ALA A 55 -8.08 12.84 20.54
N GLU A 56 -7.13 12.79 19.61
CA GLU A 56 -7.09 11.78 18.55
C GLU A 56 -6.56 10.44 19.09
N LEU A 57 -5.55 10.46 19.97
CA LEU A 57 -5.04 9.26 20.65
C LEU A 57 -6.13 8.56 21.48
N ALA A 58 -7.01 9.32 22.13
CA ALA A 58 -8.13 8.76 22.90
C ALA A 58 -9.13 7.97 22.04
N ARG A 59 -9.17 8.21 20.73
CA ARG A 59 -10.05 7.54 19.76
C ARG A 59 -9.36 6.44 18.96
N ALA A 60 -8.05 6.29 19.08
CA ALA A 60 -7.24 5.37 18.29
C ALA A 60 -6.69 4.23 19.15
N LEU A 61 -6.73 3.01 18.63
CA LEU A 61 -6.05 1.85 19.20
C LEU A 61 -4.86 1.47 18.32
N VAL A 62 -3.67 1.38 18.88
CA VAL A 62 -2.48 0.88 18.17
C VAL A 62 -2.31 -0.59 18.48
N VAL A 63 -2.36 -1.45 17.46
CA VAL A 63 -2.27 -2.90 17.55
C VAL A 63 -0.97 -3.37 16.93
N VAL A 64 -0.02 -3.83 17.73
CA VAL A 64 1.23 -4.40 17.25
C VAL A 64 1.09 -5.92 17.17
N VAL A 65 1.30 -6.50 15.98
CA VAL A 65 1.31 -7.95 15.76
C VAL A 65 2.75 -8.41 15.69
N VAL A 66 3.27 -8.96 16.78
CA VAL A 66 4.63 -9.50 16.81
C VAL A 66 4.58 -10.90 16.23
N ASN A 67 5.24 -11.12 15.09
CA ASN A 67 5.13 -12.36 14.34
C ASN A 67 6.48 -12.98 14.00
N ASN A 68 6.57 -14.30 14.05
CA ASN A 68 7.67 -15.10 13.55
C ASN A 68 7.30 -15.81 12.24
N ARG A 69 8.34 -16.16 11.49
CA ARG A 69 8.21 -17.18 10.44
C ARG A 69 7.93 -18.55 11.06
N ALA A 70 7.50 -19.48 10.23
CA ALA A 70 7.28 -20.86 10.65
C ALA A 70 8.54 -21.46 11.32
N PRO A 71 8.37 -22.38 12.28
CA PRO A 71 9.47 -23.11 12.89
C PRO A 71 10.42 -23.72 11.84
N GLY A 72 11.73 -23.64 12.08
CA GLY A 72 12.76 -24.11 11.16
C GLY A 72 13.15 -23.14 10.04
N VAL A 73 12.40 -22.05 9.85
CA VAL A 73 12.72 -20.96 8.89
C VAL A 73 13.11 -19.67 9.62
N ALA A 74 12.59 -19.46 10.82
CA ALA A 74 12.92 -18.31 11.66
C ALA A 74 14.38 -18.38 12.13
N ARG A 75 15.08 -17.23 12.12
CA ARG A 75 16.42 -17.12 12.69
C ARG A 75 16.33 -16.99 14.21
N ALA A 76 17.31 -17.52 14.93
CA ALA A 76 17.33 -17.43 16.40
C ALA A 76 17.33 -15.96 16.90
N GLU A 77 18.04 -15.08 16.19
CA GLU A 77 18.08 -13.63 16.47
C GLU A 77 16.72 -12.96 16.28
N ASP A 78 15.95 -13.33 15.24
CA ASP A 78 14.60 -12.81 14.99
C ASP A 78 13.65 -13.25 16.12
N ILE A 79 13.76 -14.52 16.57
CA ILE A 79 12.96 -15.06 17.68
C ILE A 79 13.25 -14.31 18.97
N ALA A 80 14.53 -14.13 19.31
CA ALA A 80 14.94 -13.41 20.52
C ALA A 80 14.44 -11.94 20.49
N GLY A 81 14.68 -11.22 19.40
CA GLY A 81 14.23 -9.83 19.24
C GLY A 81 12.70 -9.67 19.27
N ASN A 82 11.94 -10.69 18.83
CA ASN A 82 10.48 -10.68 18.94
C ASN A 82 10.03 -10.89 20.39
N GLN A 83 10.69 -11.77 21.18
CA GLN A 83 10.38 -11.90 22.61
C GLN A 83 10.66 -10.62 23.37
N GLU A 84 11.80 -9.98 23.12
CA GLU A 84 12.11 -8.65 23.69
C GLU A 84 11.07 -7.59 23.30
N THR A 85 10.54 -7.66 22.08
CA THR A 85 9.47 -6.76 21.62
C THR A 85 8.18 -7.02 22.38
N LEU A 86 7.78 -8.27 22.56
CA LEU A 86 6.59 -8.65 23.35
C LEU A 86 6.72 -8.20 24.81
N ASP A 87 7.88 -8.42 25.42
CA ASP A 87 8.16 -8.02 26.82
C ASP A 87 8.07 -6.50 26.97
N LEU A 88 8.64 -5.75 26.03
CA LEU A 88 8.52 -4.29 26.00
C LEU A 88 7.04 -3.86 25.92
N LEU A 89 6.28 -4.36 24.94
CA LEU A 89 4.88 -3.97 24.73
C LEU A 89 4.00 -4.32 25.94
N ARG A 90 4.18 -5.53 26.50
CA ARG A 90 3.47 -5.99 27.70
C ARG A 90 3.85 -5.17 28.94
N GLY A 91 5.13 -4.77 29.06
CA GLY A 91 5.60 -3.88 30.11
C GLY A 91 4.94 -2.50 30.03
N LEU A 92 4.90 -1.89 28.82
CA LEU A 92 4.23 -0.62 28.58
C LEU A 92 2.74 -0.66 28.96
N MET A 93 2.03 -1.74 28.61
CA MET A 93 0.60 -1.87 28.89
C MET A 93 0.27 -2.10 30.37
N ARG A 94 1.16 -2.74 31.17
CA ARG A 94 0.90 -3.06 32.58
C ARG A 94 1.15 -1.89 33.53
N ASP A 95 2.34 -1.28 33.43
CA ASP A 95 2.86 -0.41 34.50
C ASP A 95 3.01 1.07 34.04
N GLY A 96 2.45 1.43 32.90
CA GLY A 96 2.71 2.76 32.31
C GLY A 96 4.14 2.90 31.82
N GLY A 97 4.86 1.79 31.76
CA GLY A 97 6.16 1.66 31.13
C GLY A 97 7.31 1.31 32.04
N ALA A 98 8.14 0.35 31.60
CA ALA A 98 9.56 0.36 31.89
C ALA A 98 10.11 1.75 31.55
N ALA A 99 11.27 2.15 32.08
CA ALA A 99 11.88 3.47 31.79
C ALA A 99 11.94 3.76 30.27
N GLU A 100 12.09 2.74 29.46
CA GLU A 100 12.06 2.79 27.99
C GLU A 100 10.62 2.81 27.46
N GLY A 101 10.20 3.91 26.84
CA GLY A 101 8.87 4.08 26.22
C GLY A 101 7.76 4.61 27.14
N ARG A 102 8.09 5.01 28.37
CA ARG A 102 7.13 5.67 29.29
C ARG A 102 6.48 6.90 28.67
N ASP A 103 7.26 7.67 27.94
CA ASP A 103 6.84 8.85 27.19
C ASP A 103 5.66 8.55 26.23
N VAL A 104 5.63 7.37 25.63
CA VAL A 104 4.55 6.94 24.74
C VAL A 104 3.22 6.79 25.50
N MET A 105 3.27 6.17 26.67
CA MET A 105 2.07 5.94 27.49
C MET A 105 1.59 7.22 28.19
N GLU A 106 2.51 8.07 28.64
CA GLU A 106 2.19 9.39 29.24
C GLU A 106 1.51 10.34 28.23
N ALA A 107 1.86 10.22 26.94
CA ALA A 107 1.16 10.94 25.87
C ALA A 107 -0.31 10.49 25.70
N GLY A 108 -0.66 9.32 26.22
CA GLY A 108 -2.01 8.75 26.16
C GLY A 108 -2.24 7.81 24.99
N LEU A 109 -1.18 7.23 24.42
CA LEU A 109 -1.31 6.21 23.37
C LEU A 109 -2.02 4.96 23.95
N ARG A 110 -3.04 4.47 23.24
CA ARG A 110 -3.75 3.23 23.60
C ARG A 110 -3.12 2.08 22.84
N LEU A 111 -2.39 1.25 23.55
CA LEU A 111 -1.58 0.16 22.99
C LEU A 111 -2.25 -1.19 23.19
N ALA A 112 -2.13 -2.05 22.20
CA ALA A 112 -2.50 -3.45 22.24
C ALA A 112 -1.43 -4.27 21.51
N CYS A 113 -1.29 -5.54 21.86
CA CYS A 113 -0.42 -6.45 21.12
C CYS A 113 -1.10 -7.79 20.83
N ILE A 114 -0.57 -8.49 19.81
CA ILE A 114 -0.93 -9.85 19.46
C ILE A 114 0.37 -10.65 19.37
N ASP A 115 0.44 -11.72 20.15
CA ASP A 115 1.53 -12.67 20.06
C ASP A 115 1.26 -13.67 18.93
N ALA A 116 2.02 -13.52 17.83
CA ALA A 116 2.07 -14.45 16.70
C ALA A 116 3.52 -14.95 16.49
N SER A 117 4.29 -15.02 17.57
CA SER A 117 5.73 -15.24 17.60
C SER A 117 6.17 -16.33 18.55
N SER A 118 5.55 -16.45 19.73
CA SER A 118 5.90 -17.46 20.72
C SER A 118 5.56 -18.88 20.24
N SER A 119 6.22 -19.88 20.84
CA SER A 119 6.04 -21.29 20.47
C SER A 119 4.57 -21.70 20.47
N GLY A 120 4.10 -22.23 19.34
CA GLY A 120 2.72 -22.62 19.11
C GLY A 120 1.81 -21.51 18.58
N PHE A 121 2.30 -20.27 18.48
CA PHE A 121 1.58 -19.12 17.91
C PHE A 121 2.23 -18.58 16.61
N GLU A 122 3.33 -19.16 16.16
CA GLU A 122 4.04 -18.74 14.97
C GLU A 122 3.14 -18.83 13.73
N LEU A 123 3.43 -17.99 12.74
CA LEU A 123 2.74 -18.05 11.47
C LEU A 123 3.03 -19.37 10.75
N PRO A 124 2.06 -19.97 10.05
CA PRO A 124 2.28 -21.19 9.27
C PRO A 124 3.30 -20.93 8.14
N ALA A 125 3.89 -21.99 7.58
CA ALA A 125 4.96 -21.93 6.59
C ALA A 125 4.67 -21.02 5.37
N LYS A 126 3.40 -20.92 4.97
CA LYS A 126 2.95 -20.01 3.91
C LYS A 126 2.46 -18.65 4.45
N GLY A 127 2.59 -18.41 5.75
CA GLY A 127 2.26 -17.13 6.38
C GLY A 127 3.39 -16.12 6.17
N GLY A 128 3.04 -14.85 6.08
CA GLY A 128 3.97 -13.74 5.93
C GLY A 128 3.34 -12.45 6.42
N VAL A 129 3.87 -11.32 6.00
CA VAL A 129 3.39 -10.00 6.42
C VAL A 129 1.90 -9.79 6.13
N GLY A 130 1.36 -10.31 5.03
CA GLY A 130 -0.07 -10.24 4.72
C GLY A 130 -0.94 -10.97 5.74
N LEU A 131 -0.48 -12.13 6.25
CA LEU A 131 -1.20 -12.83 7.31
C LEU A 131 -1.09 -12.08 8.64
N ALA A 132 0.08 -11.54 8.99
CA ALA A 132 0.27 -10.74 10.20
C ALA A 132 -0.64 -9.49 10.19
N ARG A 133 -0.68 -8.73 9.07
CA ARG A 133 -1.60 -7.60 8.90
C ARG A 133 -3.05 -8.04 9.03
N ARG A 134 -3.44 -9.17 8.42
CA ARG A 134 -4.79 -9.70 8.51
C ARG A 134 -5.20 -10.04 9.94
N ILE A 135 -4.33 -10.71 10.70
CA ILE A 135 -4.56 -11.04 12.11
C ILE A 135 -4.86 -9.76 12.90
N GLY A 136 -4.02 -8.74 12.75
CA GLY A 136 -4.18 -7.46 13.42
C GLY A 136 -5.45 -6.70 12.99
N LEU A 137 -5.69 -6.61 11.67
CA LEU A 137 -6.86 -5.89 11.14
C LEU A 137 -8.20 -6.58 11.48
N ASP A 138 -8.24 -7.93 11.48
CA ASP A 138 -9.43 -8.68 11.88
C ASP A 138 -9.70 -8.54 13.38
N ALA A 139 -8.66 -8.53 14.22
CA ALA A 139 -8.77 -8.28 15.66
C ALA A 139 -9.21 -6.84 15.94
N ALA A 140 -8.60 -5.87 15.28
CA ALA A 140 -8.97 -4.45 15.37
C ALA A 140 -10.42 -4.22 14.95
N LEU A 141 -10.85 -4.79 13.82
CA LEU A 141 -12.24 -4.68 13.36
C LEU A 141 -13.24 -5.23 14.39
N ARG A 142 -12.90 -6.33 15.06
CA ARG A 142 -13.73 -6.91 16.14
C ARG A 142 -13.86 -5.96 17.32
N VAL A 143 -12.75 -5.35 17.75
CA VAL A 143 -12.73 -4.36 18.83
C VAL A 143 -13.57 -3.14 18.46
N LEU A 144 -13.36 -2.57 17.28
CA LEU A 144 -14.13 -1.41 16.80
C LEU A 144 -15.63 -1.71 16.71
N HIS A 145 -15.98 -2.91 16.27
CA HIS A 145 -17.38 -3.35 16.25
C HIS A 145 -17.97 -3.48 17.66
N GLN A 146 -17.24 -4.04 18.61
CA GLN A 146 -17.64 -4.15 20.03
C GLN A 146 -17.72 -2.80 20.72
N ALA A 147 -16.86 -1.85 20.37
CA ALA A 147 -16.88 -0.47 20.86
C ALA A 147 -18.04 0.37 20.27
N GLY A 148 -18.83 -0.19 19.34
CA GLY A 148 -19.95 0.50 18.71
C GLY A 148 -19.57 1.49 17.62
N ALA A 149 -18.33 1.49 17.14
CA ALA A 149 -17.84 2.43 16.10
C ALA A 149 -18.48 2.20 14.72
N GLY A 150 -19.14 1.07 14.50
CA GLY A 150 -19.94 0.79 13.31
C GLY A 150 -19.16 0.57 12.02
N GLU A 151 -19.85 0.75 10.88
CA GLU A 151 -19.28 0.55 9.54
C GLU A 151 -18.34 1.69 9.10
N ALA A 152 -18.45 2.85 9.76
CA ALA A 152 -17.61 4.02 9.50
C ALA A 152 -16.25 3.97 10.24
N ALA A 153 -16.07 3.04 11.17
CA ALA A 153 -14.79 2.83 11.85
C ALA A 153 -13.64 2.69 10.84
N VAL A 154 -12.45 3.17 11.21
CA VAL A 154 -11.31 3.27 10.29
C VAL A 154 -10.20 2.31 10.69
N LEU A 155 -9.72 1.56 9.73
CA LEU A 155 -8.57 0.66 9.83
C LEU A 155 -7.38 1.25 9.08
N LEU A 156 -6.27 1.41 9.77
CA LEU A 156 -5.02 1.94 9.25
C LEU A 156 -3.95 0.85 9.32
N SER A 157 -3.11 0.77 8.30
CA SER A 157 -1.96 -0.12 8.27
C SER A 157 -0.68 0.68 8.18
N THR A 158 0.28 0.43 9.07
CA THR A 158 1.62 1.01 8.98
C THR A 158 2.69 -0.07 9.27
N ASP A 159 3.97 0.26 9.11
CA ASP A 159 5.08 -0.66 9.38
C ASP A 159 5.81 -0.26 10.68
N ALA A 160 6.46 -1.23 11.31
CA ALA A 160 7.11 -1.04 12.61
C ALA A 160 8.36 -0.14 12.56
N ASP A 161 8.78 0.29 11.39
CA ASP A 161 9.89 1.21 11.14
C ASP A 161 9.48 2.49 10.39
N THR A 162 8.16 2.71 10.25
CA THR A 162 7.59 3.87 9.58
C THR A 162 7.19 4.92 10.62
N LEU A 163 7.68 6.15 10.46
CA LEU A 163 7.25 7.29 11.27
C LEU A 163 6.03 7.97 10.63
N VAL A 164 5.21 8.59 11.47
CA VAL A 164 4.04 9.36 11.01
C VAL A 164 4.17 10.82 11.46
N GLU A 165 3.52 11.72 10.72
CA GLU A 165 3.43 13.14 11.10
C GLU A 165 2.53 13.34 12.34
N PRO A 166 2.75 14.41 13.14
CA PRO A 166 1.92 14.67 14.33
C PRO A 166 0.45 14.93 14.06
N ASN A 167 0.05 15.18 12.83
CA ASN A 167 -1.34 15.36 12.40
C ASN A 167 -1.95 14.12 11.72
N TYR A 168 -1.26 12.97 11.76
CA TYR A 168 -1.64 11.78 11.02
C TYR A 168 -3.05 11.30 11.32
N LEU A 169 -3.37 11.09 12.59
CA LEU A 169 -4.69 10.62 13.02
C LEU A 169 -5.79 11.65 12.71
N GLU A 170 -5.53 12.94 12.93
CA GLU A 170 -6.48 14.00 12.61
C GLU A 170 -6.77 14.10 11.12
N ALA A 171 -5.75 14.04 10.27
CA ALA A 171 -5.89 14.08 8.82
C ALA A 171 -6.73 12.90 8.30
N VAL A 172 -6.48 11.71 8.82
CA VAL A 172 -7.26 10.50 8.50
C VAL A 172 -8.70 10.67 8.96
N ARG A 173 -8.95 11.09 10.20
CA ARG A 173 -10.31 11.31 10.73
C ARG A 173 -11.08 12.34 9.89
N ARG A 174 -10.45 13.45 9.51
CA ARG A 174 -11.05 14.46 8.63
C ARG A 174 -11.44 13.90 7.27
N HIS A 175 -10.61 13.05 6.69
CA HIS A 175 -10.91 12.37 5.43
C HIS A 175 -12.13 11.47 5.56
N TYR A 176 -12.21 10.65 6.62
CA TYR A 176 -13.29 9.70 6.87
C TYR A 176 -14.53 10.32 7.54
N ALA A 177 -14.54 11.62 7.82
CA ALA A 177 -15.77 12.34 8.17
C ALA A 177 -16.78 12.40 7.01
N ARG A 178 -16.32 12.13 5.76
CA ARG A 178 -17.18 12.00 4.59
C ARG A 178 -17.80 10.59 4.53
N PRO A 179 -19.14 10.49 4.48
CA PRO A 179 -19.82 9.18 4.47
C PRO A 179 -19.42 8.27 3.32
N GLU A 180 -19.02 8.84 2.18
CA GLU A 180 -18.60 8.10 0.98
C GLU A 180 -17.15 7.60 1.03
N ALA A 181 -16.32 8.06 1.99
CA ALA A 181 -14.93 7.63 2.10
C ALA A 181 -14.82 6.11 2.24
N TRP A 182 -14.13 5.48 1.30
CA TRP A 182 -14.03 4.02 1.19
C TRP A 182 -12.67 3.51 1.60
N ALA A 183 -11.66 3.82 0.80
CA ALA A 183 -10.28 3.49 1.04
C ALA A 183 -9.38 4.63 0.57
N ALA A 184 -8.20 4.75 1.15
CA ALA A 184 -7.24 5.76 0.77
C ALA A 184 -5.80 5.28 0.98
N CYS A 185 -4.87 5.91 0.25
CA CYS A 185 -3.45 5.88 0.54
C CYS A 185 -3.03 7.24 1.12
N VAL A 186 -2.36 7.24 2.26
CA VAL A 186 -1.70 8.44 2.80
C VAL A 186 -0.45 8.73 1.97
N ASP A 187 -0.10 10.00 1.81
CA ASP A 187 1.17 10.37 1.19
C ASP A 187 2.34 9.73 1.94
N TYR A 188 3.39 9.42 1.21
CA TYR A 188 4.61 8.84 1.80
C TYR A 188 5.84 9.59 1.32
N ALA A 189 6.87 9.56 2.14
CA ALA A 189 8.19 10.07 1.82
C ALA A 189 9.22 9.29 2.62
N HIS A 190 10.01 8.46 1.96
CA HIS A 190 11.06 7.71 2.67
C HIS A 190 12.00 8.67 3.39
N ARG A 191 12.44 8.24 4.57
CA ARG A 191 13.48 8.95 5.31
C ARG A 191 14.80 8.91 4.54
N LEU A 192 15.64 9.93 4.76
CA LEU A 192 16.95 10.06 4.11
C LEU A 192 18.06 10.12 5.17
N ASP A 193 17.85 9.49 6.32
CA ASP A 193 18.73 9.47 7.48
C ASP A 193 19.55 8.17 7.63
N GLY A 194 19.56 7.33 6.60
CA GLY A 194 20.39 6.13 6.53
C GLY A 194 21.81 6.38 6.04
N ALA A 195 22.57 5.30 5.84
CA ALA A 195 23.87 5.36 5.18
C ALA A 195 23.72 5.88 3.73
N ASP A 196 24.76 6.54 3.21
CA ASP A 196 24.70 7.18 1.87
C ASP A 196 24.25 6.23 0.76
N ALA A 197 24.69 4.98 0.79
CA ALA A 197 24.30 3.98 -0.20
C ALA A 197 22.82 3.57 -0.05
N GLU A 198 22.28 3.47 1.16
CA GLU A 198 20.88 3.19 1.42
C GLU A 198 19.98 4.36 0.98
N VAL A 199 20.42 5.59 1.28
CA VAL A 199 19.71 6.80 0.84
C VAL A 199 19.67 6.91 -0.67
N ALA A 200 20.79 6.66 -1.37
CA ALA A 200 20.82 6.65 -2.83
C ALA A 200 19.89 5.56 -3.40
N ALA A 201 19.88 4.38 -2.79
CA ALA A 201 19.02 3.29 -3.19
C ALA A 201 17.54 3.65 -3.00
N VAL A 202 17.16 4.23 -1.87
CA VAL A 202 15.75 4.56 -1.57
C VAL A 202 15.25 5.75 -2.39
N LEU A 203 16.10 6.73 -2.72
CA LEU A 203 15.75 7.82 -3.64
C LEU A 203 15.35 7.27 -5.01
N ALA A 204 16.15 6.34 -5.55
CA ALA A 204 15.85 5.69 -6.82
C ALA A 204 14.59 4.81 -6.73
N TYR A 205 14.42 4.09 -5.63
CA TYR A 205 13.24 3.25 -5.40
C TYR A 205 11.94 4.07 -5.35
N GLU A 206 11.91 5.12 -4.54
CA GLU A 206 10.72 5.96 -4.46
C GLU A 206 10.44 6.66 -5.79
N THR A 207 11.49 7.09 -6.51
CA THR A 207 11.33 7.64 -7.86
C THR A 207 10.74 6.60 -8.82
N HIS A 208 11.17 5.34 -8.76
CA HIS A 208 10.60 4.24 -9.55
C HIS A 208 9.10 4.04 -9.26
N LEU A 209 8.70 4.02 -8.00
CA LEU A 209 7.29 3.89 -7.61
C LEU A 209 6.44 5.05 -8.14
N ARG A 210 6.92 6.30 -8.00
CA ARG A 210 6.22 7.49 -8.47
C ARG A 210 6.18 7.58 -9.98
N CYS A 211 7.24 7.16 -10.66
CA CYS A 211 7.27 7.03 -12.11
C CYS A 211 6.15 6.10 -12.61
N HIS A 212 5.97 4.95 -11.96
CA HIS A 212 4.88 4.03 -12.28
C HIS A 212 3.50 4.65 -12.05
N VAL A 213 3.29 5.31 -10.92
CA VAL A 213 2.02 6.01 -10.61
C VAL A 213 1.74 7.12 -11.63
N LEU A 214 2.76 7.91 -12.01
CA LEU A 214 2.63 8.95 -13.03
C LEU A 214 2.22 8.37 -14.38
N GLY A 215 2.86 7.28 -14.82
CA GLY A 215 2.48 6.59 -16.06
C GLY A 215 1.05 6.07 -16.02
N LEU A 216 0.59 5.51 -14.89
CA LEU A 216 -0.80 5.07 -14.72
C LEU A 216 -1.79 6.25 -14.71
N ARG A 217 -1.42 7.41 -14.14
CA ARG A 217 -2.24 8.64 -14.18
C ARG A 217 -2.39 9.16 -15.60
N LEU A 218 -1.30 9.24 -16.36
CA LEU A 218 -1.31 9.64 -17.77
C LEU A 218 -2.18 8.72 -18.62
N ALA A 219 -2.22 7.43 -18.27
CA ALA A 219 -3.10 6.45 -18.90
C ALA A 219 -4.56 6.52 -18.41
N ASN A 220 -4.93 7.42 -17.49
CA ASN A 220 -6.25 7.49 -16.85
C ASN A 220 -6.67 6.16 -16.18
N SER A 221 -5.71 5.42 -15.64
CA SER A 221 -5.98 4.16 -14.93
C SER A 221 -6.62 4.41 -13.56
N PRO A 222 -7.71 3.73 -13.18
CA PRO A 222 -8.28 3.81 -11.84
C PRO A 222 -7.37 3.21 -10.75
N TYR A 223 -6.29 2.56 -11.15
CA TYR A 223 -5.28 1.94 -10.27
C TYR A 223 -4.01 2.80 -10.12
N ALA A 224 -4.11 4.10 -10.41
CA ALA A 224 -2.99 5.05 -10.31
C ALA A 224 -2.76 5.52 -8.86
N TYR A 225 -2.37 4.60 -8.00
CA TYR A 225 -2.00 4.85 -6.60
C TYR A 225 -0.73 4.08 -6.24
N ALA A 226 0.02 4.57 -5.26
CA ALA A 226 1.20 3.88 -4.77
C ALA A 226 0.82 2.66 -3.92
N THR A 227 1.47 1.53 -4.16
CA THR A 227 1.28 0.29 -3.38
C THR A 227 2.37 0.20 -2.33
N VAL A 228 2.17 0.93 -1.23
CA VAL A 228 3.07 0.96 -0.06
C VAL A 228 2.27 0.54 1.17
N GLY A 229 2.67 -0.55 1.80
CA GLY A 229 1.89 -1.21 2.86
C GLY A 229 1.60 -0.33 4.07
N SER A 230 2.50 0.62 4.37
CA SER A 230 2.37 1.57 5.48
C SER A 230 1.44 2.77 5.22
N THR A 231 0.87 2.88 4.01
CA THR A 231 0.01 4.02 3.63
C THR A 231 -1.48 3.71 3.64
N ILE A 232 -1.86 2.44 3.77
CA ILE A 232 -3.22 1.97 3.50
C ILE A 232 -4.17 2.29 4.65
N VAL A 233 -5.27 2.94 4.30
CA VAL A 233 -6.37 3.25 5.21
C VAL A 233 -7.69 2.84 4.55
N CYS A 234 -8.61 2.23 5.30
CA CYS A 234 -9.94 1.91 4.79
C CYS A 234 -11.00 1.93 5.88
N SER A 235 -12.25 2.18 5.50
CA SER A 235 -13.38 2.03 6.42
C SER A 235 -13.63 0.54 6.74
N ALA A 236 -14.25 0.26 7.88
CA ALA A 236 -14.64 -1.10 8.28
C ALA A 236 -15.52 -1.79 7.22
N ARG A 237 -16.45 -1.04 6.62
CA ARG A 237 -17.28 -1.55 5.51
C ARG A 237 -16.47 -1.91 4.26
N ALA A 238 -15.46 -1.08 3.93
CA ALA A 238 -14.58 -1.34 2.78
C ALA A 238 -13.72 -2.58 3.01
N TYR A 239 -13.16 -2.73 4.22
CA TYR A 239 -12.40 -3.91 4.62
C TYR A 239 -13.23 -5.19 4.50
N ALA A 240 -14.45 -5.16 5.03
CA ALA A 240 -15.37 -6.30 4.98
C ALA A 240 -15.77 -6.64 3.53
N ALA A 241 -16.10 -5.63 2.70
CA ALA A 241 -16.47 -5.82 1.31
C ALA A 241 -15.32 -6.35 0.45
N ALA A 242 -14.07 -5.94 0.72
CA ALA A 242 -12.87 -6.48 0.08
C ALA A 242 -12.57 -7.94 0.49
N GLY A 243 -13.25 -8.47 1.52
CA GLY A 243 -13.00 -9.81 2.06
C GLY A 243 -11.82 -9.86 3.02
N GLY A 244 -11.40 -8.70 3.53
CA GLY A 244 -10.25 -8.52 4.41
C GLY A 244 -8.91 -8.52 3.69
N MET A 245 -7.83 -8.29 4.45
CA MET A 245 -6.46 -8.39 3.94
C MET A 245 -6.19 -9.80 3.42
N ASN A 246 -5.48 -9.93 2.31
CA ASN A 246 -5.06 -11.23 1.81
C ASN A 246 -3.91 -11.82 2.66
N ARG A 247 -3.64 -13.14 2.52
CA ARG A 247 -2.66 -13.88 3.33
C ARG A 247 -1.32 -14.10 2.61
N ARG A 248 -0.99 -13.28 1.62
CA ARG A 248 0.22 -13.45 0.82
C ARG A 248 1.48 -13.17 1.66
N GLN A 249 2.57 -13.83 1.31
CA GLN A 249 3.86 -13.61 1.96
C GLN A 249 4.46 -12.25 1.63
N ALA A 250 4.14 -11.69 0.44
CA ALA A 250 4.53 -10.38 -0.02
C ALA A 250 3.63 -9.91 -1.16
N GLY A 251 3.62 -8.59 -1.43
CA GLY A 251 2.72 -7.96 -2.40
C GLY A 251 1.26 -7.95 -1.91
N GLU A 252 1.05 -8.18 -0.63
CA GLU A 252 -0.27 -8.17 0.00
C GLU A 252 -0.95 -6.81 -0.12
N ASP A 253 -0.17 -5.73 -0.05
CA ASP A 253 -0.58 -4.34 -0.26
C ASP A 253 -1.17 -4.11 -1.66
N PHE A 254 -0.46 -4.55 -2.70
CA PHE A 254 -0.93 -4.48 -4.09
C PHE A 254 -2.28 -5.18 -4.26
N TYR A 255 -2.39 -6.43 -3.83
CA TYR A 255 -3.63 -7.19 -3.99
C TYR A 255 -4.75 -6.68 -3.11
N PHE A 256 -4.45 -6.15 -1.92
CA PHE A 256 -5.47 -5.59 -1.03
C PHE A 256 -6.02 -4.27 -1.59
N LEU A 257 -5.15 -3.35 -2.02
CA LEU A 257 -5.55 -2.11 -2.67
C LEU A 257 -6.36 -2.38 -3.95
N GLN A 258 -5.95 -3.37 -4.75
CA GLN A 258 -6.74 -3.81 -5.91
C GLN A 258 -8.15 -4.27 -5.51
N GLN A 259 -8.32 -5.02 -4.43
CA GLN A 259 -9.64 -5.46 -3.97
C GLN A 259 -10.47 -4.28 -3.43
N LEU A 260 -9.85 -3.36 -2.71
CA LEU A 260 -10.50 -2.12 -2.28
C LEU A 260 -10.98 -1.28 -3.48
N ALA A 261 -10.14 -1.14 -4.52
CA ALA A 261 -10.49 -0.43 -5.75
C ALA A 261 -11.60 -1.13 -6.55
N LYS A 262 -11.69 -2.47 -6.51
CA LYS A 262 -12.77 -3.24 -7.15
C LYS A 262 -14.12 -3.10 -6.43
N THR A 263 -14.11 -2.80 -5.14
CA THR A 263 -15.32 -2.71 -4.33
C THR A 263 -15.77 -1.27 -4.08
N GLY A 264 -14.89 -0.30 -4.30
CA GLY A 264 -15.17 1.11 -4.14
C GLY A 264 -14.08 1.97 -4.76
N ARG A 265 -13.69 3.05 -4.11
CA ARG A 265 -12.69 3.98 -4.61
C ARG A 265 -11.49 4.02 -3.67
N VAL A 266 -10.27 4.07 -4.22
CA VAL A 266 -9.05 4.38 -3.48
C VAL A 266 -8.68 5.83 -3.77
N GLU A 267 -8.67 6.65 -2.73
CA GLU A 267 -8.35 8.08 -2.79
C GLU A 267 -6.94 8.34 -2.22
N ALA A 268 -6.48 9.58 -2.29
CA ALA A 268 -5.23 10.00 -1.64
C ALA A 268 -5.53 10.92 -0.45
N ILE A 269 -4.78 10.76 0.64
CA ILE A 269 -4.78 11.70 1.78
C ILE A 269 -3.47 12.47 1.73
N HIS A 270 -3.52 13.70 1.16
CA HIS A 270 -2.36 14.59 1.01
C HIS A 270 -2.11 15.50 2.22
N ALA A 271 -3.02 15.48 3.22
CA ALA A 271 -2.92 16.36 4.39
C ALA A 271 -1.89 15.92 5.42
N THR A 272 -1.36 14.72 5.29
CA THR A 272 -0.32 14.15 6.17
C THR A 272 0.58 13.20 5.38
N THR A 273 1.72 12.83 5.94
CA THR A 273 2.73 11.99 5.28
C THR A 273 3.25 10.93 6.24
N VAL A 274 3.49 9.73 5.75
CA VAL A 274 4.22 8.68 6.48
C VAL A 274 5.64 8.54 5.94
N HIS A 275 6.58 8.17 6.80
CA HIS A 275 8.01 8.17 6.52
C HIS A 275 8.63 6.78 6.72
N PRO A 276 8.58 5.87 5.70
CA PRO A 276 9.22 4.57 5.79
C PRO A 276 10.74 4.68 5.93
N ALA A 277 11.36 3.72 6.62
CA ALA A 277 12.79 3.67 6.81
C ALA A 277 13.56 3.34 5.51
N PRO A 278 14.75 3.91 5.29
CA PRO A 278 15.57 3.68 4.10
C PRO A 278 16.48 2.44 4.23
N ARG A 279 16.08 1.40 4.94
CA ARG A 279 16.96 0.30 5.30
C ARG A 279 16.83 -0.92 4.39
N ALA A 280 17.94 -1.62 4.20
CA ALA A 280 17.98 -2.94 3.59
C ALA A 280 17.26 -3.98 4.45
N SER A 281 16.61 -4.97 3.82
CA SER A 281 15.96 -6.07 4.51
C SER A 281 15.91 -7.34 3.65
N HIS A 282 16.21 -8.46 4.27
CA HIS A 282 16.08 -9.80 3.70
C HIS A 282 14.79 -10.52 4.14
N ARG A 283 13.97 -9.86 4.96
CA ARG A 283 12.80 -10.47 5.63
C ARG A 283 11.64 -10.77 4.70
N VAL A 284 11.52 -10.00 3.62
CA VAL A 284 10.48 -10.15 2.60
C VAL A 284 11.11 -10.28 1.20
N PRO A 285 10.48 -11.03 0.28
CA PRO A 285 11.02 -11.20 -1.08
C PRO A 285 10.83 -9.97 -1.99
N PHE A 286 9.98 -9.00 -1.61
CA PHE A 286 9.67 -7.78 -2.35
C PHE A 286 9.55 -6.59 -1.40
N GLY A 287 9.49 -5.36 -1.95
CA GLY A 287 9.30 -4.10 -1.24
C GLY A 287 10.60 -3.35 -0.98
N THR A 288 10.51 -2.21 -0.29
CA THR A 288 11.61 -1.26 -0.07
C THR A 288 12.89 -1.94 0.41
N GLY A 289 12.80 -2.70 1.50
CA GLY A 289 13.98 -3.31 2.11
C GLY A 289 14.69 -4.30 1.20
N ARG A 290 13.95 -5.14 0.45
CA ARG A 290 14.54 -6.07 -0.51
C ARG A 290 15.17 -5.33 -1.69
N TRP A 291 14.50 -4.32 -2.23
CA TRP A 291 15.01 -3.53 -3.35
C TRP A 291 16.30 -2.79 -2.97
N VAL A 292 16.35 -2.18 -1.77
CA VAL A 292 17.55 -1.54 -1.22
C VAL A 292 18.67 -2.57 -1.08
N GLN A 293 18.39 -3.77 -0.51
CA GLN A 293 19.38 -4.84 -0.39
C GLN A 293 19.93 -5.27 -1.76
N ASP A 294 19.06 -5.53 -2.73
CA ASP A 294 19.49 -5.95 -4.07
C ASP A 294 20.28 -4.85 -4.78
N ARG A 295 19.99 -3.57 -4.52
CA ARG A 295 20.77 -2.45 -5.02
C ARG A 295 22.15 -2.37 -4.39
N LEU A 296 22.26 -2.55 -3.08
CA LEU A 296 23.53 -2.58 -2.38
C LEU A 296 24.43 -3.74 -2.82
N ASP A 297 23.82 -4.87 -3.14
CA ASP A 297 24.50 -6.07 -3.64
C ASP A 297 24.82 -5.99 -5.15
N GLY A 298 24.49 -4.89 -5.83
CA GLY A 298 24.71 -4.70 -7.26
C GLY A 298 23.81 -5.54 -8.16
N ARG A 299 22.75 -6.16 -7.63
CA ARG A 299 21.80 -7.00 -8.38
C ARG A 299 20.64 -6.22 -8.98
N GLN A 300 20.34 -5.02 -8.48
CA GLN A 300 19.22 -4.20 -8.95
C GLN A 300 19.69 -3.17 -9.96
N GLU A 301 19.20 -3.26 -11.18
CA GLU A 301 19.35 -2.23 -12.19
C GLU A 301 18.33 -1.10 -11.98
N LEU A 302 18.72 0.14 -12.33
CA LEU A 302 17.84 1.31 -12.28
C LEU A 302 17.03 1.43 -13.57
N VAL A 303 16.10 0.52 -13.76
CA VAL A 303 15.23 0.45 -14.93
C VAL A 303 13.76 0.46 -14.54
N THR A 304 12.90 0.91 -15.44
CA THR A 304 11.45 0.91 -15.26
C THR A 304 10.74 0.65 -16.59
N TYR A 305 9.40 0.54 -16.59
CA TYR A 305 8.64 0.35 -17.82
C TYR A 305 8.82 1.51 -18.78
N HIS A 306 8.84 1.17 -20.07
CA HIS A 306 8.91 2.15 -21.15
C HIS A 306 7.66 3.08 -21.11
N PRO A 307 7.82 4.41 -21.23
CA PRO A 307 6.68 5.36 -21.24
C PRO A 307 5.61 5.03 -22.30
N GLU A 308 6.02 4.51 -23.47
CA GLU A 308 5.08 4.08 -24.51
C GLU A 308 4.13 2.96 -24.03
N GLY A 309 4.53 2.12 -23.09
CA GLY A 309 3.65 1.12 -22.49
C GLY A 309 2.44 1.75 -21.79
N TYR A 310 2.64 2.88 -21.10
CA TYR A 310 1.54 3.64 -20.50
C TYR A 310 0.69 4.36 -21.53
N ARG A 311 1.29 4.87 -22.63
CA ARG A 311 0.55 5.46 -23.74
C ARG A 311 -0.39 4.44 -24.40
N VAL A 312 0.10 3.22 -24.62
CA VAL A 312 -0.72 2.10 -25.14
C VAL A 312 -1.85 1.74 -24.17
N LEU A 313 -1.56 1.69 -22.87
CA LEU A 313 -2.58 1.48 -21.83
C LEU A 313 -3.64 2.59 -21.89
N GLY A 314 -3.22 3.86 -22.01
CA GLY A 314 -4.12 5.00 -22.14
C GLY A 314 -5.02 4.91 -23.38
N ALA A 315 -4.44 4.51 -24.52
CA ALA A 315 -5.22 4.28 -25.75
C ALA A 315 -6.31 3.21 -25.56
N LEU A 316 -5.98 2.08 -24.92
CA LEU A 316 -6.96 1.05 -24.57
C LEU A 316 -8.08 1.62 -23.69
N LEU A 317 -7.73 2.32 -22.60
CA LEU A 317 -8.72 2.83 -21.66
C LEU A 317 -9.60 3.91 -22.28
N SER A 318 -9.04 4.79 -23.13
CA SER A 318 -9.80 5.79 -23.92
C SER A 318 -10.80 5.10 -24.87
N LEU A 319 -10.36 4.09 -25.64
CA LEU A 319 -11.28 3.34 -26.53
C LEU A 319 -12.46 2.76 -25.76
N VAL A 320 -12.22 2.17 -24.59
CA VAL A 320 -13.28 1.59 -23.76
C VAL A 320 -14.26 2.64 -23.22
N HIS A 321 -13.76 3.81 -22.83
CA HIS A 321 -14.58 4.89 -22.27
C HIS A 321 -15.36 5.65 -23.33
N GLU A 322 -14.76 5.88 -24.49
CA GLU A 322 -15.35 6.66 -25.60
C GLU A 322 -16.31 5.83 -26.46
N ARG A 323 -16.02 4.52 -26.60
CA ARG A 323 -16.79 3.63 -27.46
C ARG A 323 -17.25 2.36 -26.73
N PRO A 324 -17.97 2.50 -25.60
CA PRO A 324 -18.48 1.39 -24.82
C PRO A 324 -19.55 0.57 -25.61
N ASP A 325 -20.10 1.15 -26.66
CA ASP A 325 -21.07 0.54 -27.58
C ASP A 325 -20.44 -0.25 -28.72
N ALA A 326 -19.14 -0.10 -28.98
CA ALA A 326 -18.46 -0.75 -30.08
C ALA A 326 -18.41 -2.28 -29.96
N ALA A 327 -18.33 -2.96 -31.09
CA ALA A 327 -18.04 -4.38 -31.12
C ALA A 327 -16.61 -4.63 -30.61
N PRO A 328 -16.35 -5.74 -29.92
CA PRO A 328 -15.01 -6.01 -29.36
C PRO A 328 -13.97 -6.17 -30.47
N GLU A 329 -14.33 -6.66 -31.64
CA GLU A 329 -13.45 -6.78 -32.82
C GLU A 329 -12.98 -5.39 -33.30
N TRP A 330 -13.86 -4.39 -33.23
CA TRP A 330 -13.51 -3.01 -33.56
C TRP A 330 -12.52 -2.43 -32.56
N ILE A 331 -12.76 -2.63 -31.24
CA ILE A 331 -11.82 -2.19 -30.20
C ILE A 331 -10.44 -2.83 -30.40
N LEU A 332 -10.40 -4.14 -30.69
CA LEU A 332 -9.15 -4.87 -30.95
C LEU A 332 -8.44 -4.32 -32.20
N ALA A 333 -9.17 -4.05 -33.28
CA ALA A 333 -8.61 -3.52 -34.51
C ALA A 333 -8.04 -2.10 -34.32
N GLU A 334 -8.75 -1.21 -33.58
CA GLU A 334 -8.23 0.12 -33.26
C GLU A 334 -7.00 0.06 -32.34
N LEU A 335 -7.03 -0.80 -31.32
CA LEU A 335 -5.89 -1.00 -30.44
C LEU A 335 -4.68 -1.56 -31.19
N ALA A 336 -4.91 -2.46 -32.16
CA ALA A 336 -3.83 -3.05 -32.99
C ALA A 336 -3.11 -2.00 -33.84
N ARG A 337 -3.78 -0.91 -34.23
CA ARG A 337 -3.14 0.23 -34.92
C ARG A 337 -2.17 0.98 -34.00
N ALA A 338 -2.50 1.07 -32.72
CA ALA A 338 -1.62 1.69 -31.72
C ALA A 338 -0.54 0.73 -31.23
N SER A 339 -0.89 -0.54 -31.03
CA SER A 339 0.01 -1.60 -30.58
C SER A 339 -0.57 -2.99 -30.86
N ARG A 340 -0.04 -3.65 -31.86
CA ARG A 340 -0.41 -5.04 -32.17
C ARG A 340 -0.20 -6.00 -30.97
N PRO A 341 0.94 -5.94 -30.23
CA PRO A 341 1.12 -6.77 -29.03
C PRO A 341 0.06 -6.56 -27.94
N ALA A 342 -0.49 -5.33 -27.81
CA ALA A 342 -1.56 -5.05 -26.86
C ALA A 342 -2.89 -5.72 -27.27
N ALA A 343 -3.24 -5.66 -28.56
CA ALA A 343 -4.42 -6.35 -29.08
C ALA A 343 -4.30 -7.87 -28.88
N GLU A 344 -3.17 -8.47 -29.27
CA GLU A 344 -2.88 -9.89 -29.07
C GLU A 344 -2.90 -10.30 -27.59
N PHE A 345 -2.46 -9.40 -26.68
CA PHE A 345 -2.59 -9.63 -25.24
C PHE A 345 -4.06 -9.73 -24.84
N LEU A 346 -4.93 -8.80 -25.29
CA LEU A 346 -6.36 -8.82 -24.98
C LEU A 346 -7.07 -10.07 -25.57
N GLU A 347 -6.70 -10.49 -26.79
CA GLU A 347 -7.21 -11.72 -27.40
C GLU A 347 -6.89 -12.94 -26.51
N ARG A 348 -5.64 -13.07 -26.05
CA ARG A 348 -5.24 -14.14 -25.10
C ARG A 348 -5.94 -14.04 -23.74
N GLN A 349 -6.53 -12.90 -23.38
CA GLN A 349 -7.35 -12.69 -22.18
C GLN A 349 -8.85 -12.89 -22.44
N GLU A 350 -9.23 -13.44 -23.60
CA GLU A 350 -10.65 -13.68 -23.97
C GLU A 350 -11.49 -12.40 -23.93
N PHE A 351 -10.90 -11.28 -24.39
CA PHE A 351 -11.51 -9.95 -24.31
C PHE A 351 -12.89 -9.91 -24.98
N ALA A 352 -13.05 -10.45 -26.17
CA ALA A 352 -14.30 -10.39 -26.94
C ALA A 352 -15.47 -11.07 -26.18
N GLU A 353 -15.22 -12.25 -25.64
CA GLU A 353 -16.23 -12.97 -24.84
C GLU A 353 -16.57 -12.21 -23.56
N CYS A 354 -15.54 -11.73 -22.84
CA CYS A 354 -15.71 -10.94 -21.64
C CYS A 354 -16.48 -9.64 -21.92
N TRP A 355 -16.09 -8.89 -22.96
CA TRP A 355 -16.76 -7.65 -23.37
C TRP A 355 -18.23 -7.83 -23.60
N ASN A 356 -18.62 -8.85 -24.37
CA ASN A 356 -20.01 -9.16 -24.67
C ASN A 356 -20.80 -9.52 -23.40
N LYS A 357 -20.20 -10.32 -22.50
CA LYS A 357 -20.81 -10.64 -21.19
C LYS A 357 -21.01 -9.40 -20.33
N LEU A 358 -20.01 -8.52 -20.27
CA LEU A 358 -20.09 -7.28 -19.49
C LEU A 358 -21.21 -6.37 -20.03
N ARG A 359 -21.30 -6.21 -21.34
CA ARG A 359 -22.37 -5.42 -21.98
C ARG A 359 -23.75 -5.96 -21.68
N GLN A 360 -23.96 -7.27 -21.83
CA GLN A 360 -25.25 -7.93 -21.57
C GLN A 360 -25.69 -7.81 -20.10
N ASN A 361 -24.74 -7.84 -19.16
CA ASN A 361 -25.02 -7.82 -17.74
C ASN A 361 -24.95 -6.43 -17.09
N SER A 362 -24.73 -5.37 -17.87
CA SER A 362 -24.61 -4.00 -17.36
C SER A 362 -25.84 -3.18 -17.77
N PRO A 363 -26.65 -2.73 -16.81
CA PRO A 363 -27.87 -1.97 -17.09
C PRO A 363 -27.59 -0.54 -17.61
N ASN A 364 -26.38 -0.03 -17.40
CA ASN A 364 -25.96 1.30 -17.84
C ASN A 364 -24.43 1.39 -17.98
N LEU A 365 -23.96 2.48 -18.60
CA LEU A 365 -22.54 2.74 -18.84
C LEU A 365 -21.70 2.74 -17.55
N ARG A 366 -22.18 3.33 -16.47
CA ARG A 366 -21.46 3.38 -15.19
C ARG A 366 -21.16 1.98 -14.65
N VAL A 367 -22.16 1.10 -14.69
CA VAL A 367 -22.00 -0.30 -14.25
C VAL A 367 -21.07 -1.05 -15.19
N PHE A 368 -21.19 -0.85 -16.50
CA PHE A 368 -20.31 -1.44 -17.50
C PHE A 368 -18.84 -1.09 -17.25
N LEU A 369 -18.52 0.19 -17.14
CA LEU A 369 -17.15 0.65 -16.88
C LEU A 369 -16.61 0.12 -15.55
N ALA A 370 -17.43 0.10 -14.49
CA ALA A 370 -17.02 -0.46 -13.21
C ALA A 370 -16.72 -1.97 -13.31
N GLN A 371 -17.53 -2.73 -14.08
CA GLN A 371 -17.27 -4.15 -14.30
C GLN A 371 -16.07 -4.38 -15.22
N PHE A 372 -15.88 -3.56 -16.24
CA PHE A 372 -14.69 -3.61 -17.08
C PHE A 372 -13.42 -3.42 -16.24
N HIS A 373 -13.34 -2.40 -15.38
CA HIS A 373 -12.20 -2.18 -14.50
C HIS A 373 -12.03 -3.28 -13.44
N ARG A 374 -13.09 -3.97 -13.05
CA ARG A 374 -12.95 -5.18 -12.20
C ARG A 374 -12.32 -6.35 -12.93
N TRP A 375 -12.59 -6.48 -14.23
CA TRP A 375 -12.00 -7.50 -15.10
C TRP A 375 -10.60 -7.11 -15.54
N PHE A 376 -10.42 -5.88 -16.08
CA PHE A 376 -9.13 -5.32 -16.43
C PHE A 376 -8.54 -4.57 -15.23
N ASP A 377 -8.12 -5.35 -14.24
CA ASP A 377 -7.66 -4.85 -12.94
C ASP A 377 -6.17 -4.47 -12.94
N ALA A 378 -5.66 -4.02 -11.78
CA ALA A 378 -4.26 -3.64 -11.61
C ALA A 378 -3.29 -4.77 -12.01
N PHE A 379 -3.67 -6.04 -11.74
CA PHE A 379 -2.83 -7.17 -12.12
C PHE A 379 -2.81 -7.43 -13.63
N LYS A 380 -3.95 -7.28 -14.32
CA LYS A 380 -3.99 -7.33 -15.78
C LYS A 380 -3.27 -6.15 -16.42
N THR A 381 -3.37 -4.95 -15.83
CA THR A 381 -2.58 -3.78 -16.22
C THR A 381 -1.09 -4.08 -16.16
N LEU A 382 -0.63 -4.66 -15.05
CA LEU A 382 0.77 -5.04 -14.89
C LEU A 382 1.19 -6.11 -15.90
N LYS A 383 0.32 -7.12 -16.16
CA LYS A 383 0.57 -8.15 -17.18
C LYS A 383 0.64 -7.57 -18.60
N LEU A 384 -0.20 -6.57 -18.93
CA LEU A 384 -0.10 -5.86 -20.20
C LEU A 384 1.26 -5.17 -20.34
N LEU A 385 1.69 -4.42 -19.32
CA LEU A 385 3.01 -3.76 -19.32
C LEU A 385 4.17 -4.76 -19.45
N HIS A 386 4.08 -5.93 -18.81
CA HIS A 386 5.05 -7.03 -18.99
C HIS A 386 5.04 -7.56 -20.43
N GLY A 387 3.85 -7.80 -21.00
CA GLY A 387 3.76 -8.25 -22.39
C GLY A 387 4.32 -7.24 -23.39
N LEU A 388 4.08 -5.95 -23.15
CA LEU A 388 4.64 -4.87 -23.97
C LEU A 388 6.15 -4.75 -23.81
N ARG A 389 6.69 -4.92 -22.60
CA ARG A 389 8.14 -5.01 -22.35
C ARG A 389 8.79 -6.10 -23.18
N ASP A 390 8.17 -7.26 -23.24
CA ASP A 390 8.71 -8.44 -23.88
C ASP A 390 8.53 -8.44 -25.44
N SER A 391 7.65 -7.54 -25.96
CA SER A 391 7.26 -7.53 -27.37
C SER A 391 7.60 -6.24 -28.13
N GLY A 392 8.37 -5.29 -27.57
CA GLY A 392 8.74 -4.11 -28.33
C GLY A 392 9.09 -2.87 -27.53
N PHE A 393 8.70 -2.81 -26.24
CA PHE A 393 9.01 -1.68 -25.36
C PHE A 393 9.84 -2.16 -24.15
N PRO A 394 11.12 -2.53 -24.34
CA PRO A 394 11.97 -3.03 -23.26
C PRO A 394 12.07 -2.00 -22.14
N LEU A 395 12.45 -2.46 -20.93
CA LEU A 395 12.69 -1.57 -19.81
C LEU A 395 13.69 -0.48 -20.21
N GLN A 396 13.47 0.72 -19.67
CA GLN A 396 14.35 1.87 -19.89
C GLN A 396 15.06 2.30 -18.61
N PRO A 397 16.22 2.97 -18.72
CA PRO A 397 16.85 3.63 -17.59
C PRO A 397 15.86 4.53 -16.87
N LEU A 398 15.78 4.42 -15.53
CA LEU A 398 14.79 5.10 -14.70
C LEU A 398 14.70 6.61 -14.98
N TRP A 399 15.85 7.29 -14.99
CA TRP A 399 15.90 8.75 -15.15
C TRP A 399 15.42 9.20 -16.54
N SER A 400 15.68 8.41 -17.58
CA SER A 400 15.18 8.67 -18.94
C SER A 400 13.66 8.52 -19.01
N ALA A 401 13.12 7.46 -18.43
CA ALA A 401 11.69 7.23 -18.42
C ALA A 401 10.93 8.31 -17.61
N VAL A 402 11.46 8.70 -16.45
CA VAL A 402 10.89 9.80 -15.64
C VAL A 402 10.86 11.10 -16.42
N ARG A 403 11.96 11.45 -17.10
CA ARG A 403 12.02 12.64 -17.95
C ARG A 403 10.89 12.63 -19.00
N THR A 404 10.79 11.53 -19.76
CA THR A 404 9.76 11.40 -20.81
C THR A 404 8.34 11.53 -20.24
N LEU A 405 8.06 10.90 -19.09
CA LEU A 405 6.73 10.99 -18.47
C LEU A 405 6.44 12.39 -17.94
N LEU A 406 7.42 13.12 -17.40
CA LEU A 406 7.25 14.51 -16.99
C LEU A 406 6.96 15.43 -18.19
N GLU A 407 7.70 15.26 -19.30
CA GLU A 407 7.47 16.00 -20.54
C GLU A 407 6.05 15.73 -21.13
N GLN A 408 5.47 14.56 -20.86
CA GLN A 408 4.09 14.23 -21.22
C GLN A 408 3.05 14.80 -20.24
N ALA A 409 3.41 14.92 -18.96
CA ALA A 409 2.50 15.36 -17.90
C ALA A 409 2.38 16.89 -17.81
N GLU A 410 3.43 17.62 -18.15
CA GLU A 410 3.56 19.05 -17.94
C GLU A 410 4.00 19.74 -19.23
N GLN A 411 3.40 20.89 -19.55
CA GLN A 411 3.80 21.68 -20.73
C GLN A 411 5.22 22.24 -20.58
N GLU A 412 5.60 22.64 -19.38
CA GLU A 412 6.90 23.19 -19.03
C GLU A 412 7.44 22.51 -17.77
N PRO A 413 7.99 21.28 -17.86
CA PRO A 413 8.57 20.60 -16.70
C PRO A 413 9.81 21.37 -16.21
N PRO A 414 10.08 21.40 -14.90
CA PRO A 414 11.29 22.01 -14.36
C PRO A 414 12.55 21.46 -15.00
N ALA A 415 13.54 22.31 -15.21
CA ALA A 415 14.83 21.91 -15.73
C ALA A 415 15.60 21.10 -14.68
N PHE A 416 15.91 19.85 -14.98
CA PHE A 416 16.78 18.99 -14.19
C PHE A 416 18.06 18.68 -14.95
N PRO A 417 19.21 18.46 -14.26
CA PRO A 417 20.48 18.10 -14.89
C PRO A 417 20.46 16.62 -15.32
N TRP A 418 19.63 16.24 -16.28
CA TRP A 418 19.35 14.85 -16.69
C TRP A 418 20.60 14.04 -17.01
N GLN A 419 21.65 14.66 -17.51
CA GLN A 419 22.90 13.97 -17.90
C GLN A 419 23.72 13.52 -16.68
N THR A 420 23.69 14.28 -15.57
CA THR A 420 24.44 14.01 -14.36
C THR A 420 23.56 13.48 -13.22
N LEU A 421 22.23 13.46 -13.40
CA LEU A 421 21.26 13.14 -12.37
C LEU A 421 21.53 11.80 -11.66
N ALA A 422 22.04 10.80 -12.38
CA ALA A 422 22.33 9.46 -11.81
C ALA A 422 23.39 9.51 -10.69
N GLY A 423 24.31 10.49 -10.70
CA GLY A 423 25.35 10.69 -9.69
C GLY A 423 25.11 11.90 -8.78
N ASP A 424 24.03 12.64 -9.00
CA ASP A 424 23.73 13.88 -8.28
C ASP A 424 22.57 13.68 -7.30
N ARG A 425 22.90 13.44 -6.03
CA ARG A 425 21.94 13.21 -4.94
C ARG A 425 21.02 14.41 -4.69
N GLU A 426 21.53 15.62 -4.82
CA GLU A 426 20.74 16.83 -4.62
C GLU A 426 19.68 16.98 -5.72
N ALA A 427 20.09 16.79 -6.97
CA ALA A 427 19.19 16.80 -8.11
C ALA A 427 18.13 15.66 -8.04
N GLN A 428 18.52 14.45 -7.62
CA GLN A 428 17.59 13.36 -7.38
C GLN A 428 16.56 13.72 -6.30
N THR A 429 16.99 14.34 -5.22
CA THR A 429 16.11 14.78 -4.13
C THR A 429 15.16 15.88 -4.60
N ALA A 430 15.64 16.82 -5.42
CA ALA A 430 14.82 17.87 -6.01
C ALA A 430 13.77 17.29 -6.96
N LEU A 431 14.16 16.37 -7.83
CA LEU A 431 13.25 15.64 -8.72
C LEU A 431 12.17 14.89 -7.93
N LEU A 432 12.55 14.19 -6.88
CA LEU A 432 11.61 13.45 -6.05
C LEU A 432 10.61 14.38 -5.33
N ARG A 433 11.04 15.54 -4.84
CA ARG A 433 10.14 16.57 -4.29
C ARG A 433 9.15 17.05 -5.35
N HIS A 434 9.61 17.27 -6.58
CA HIS A 434 8.73 17.67 -7.69
C HIS A 434 7.68 16.59 -8.00
N LEU A 435 8.07 15.32 -8.10
CA LEU A 435 7.13 14.21 -8.31
C LEU A 435 6.08 14.12 -7.18
N ARG A 436 6.49 14.32 -5.92
CA ARG A 436 5.56 14.39 -4.78
C ARG A 436 4.56 15.54 -4.90
N GLN A 437 5.01 16.71 -5.38
CA GLN A 437 4.14 17.86 -5.61
C GLN A 437 3.16 17.60 -6.76
N LEU A 438 3.61 17.01 -7.86
CA LEU A 438 2.78 16.66 -9.01
C LEU A 438 1.69 15.63 -8.63
N GLU A 439 1.98 14.68 -7.75
CA GLU A 439 0.97 13.74 -7.25
C GLU A 439 -0.14 14.40 -6.44
N ARG A 440 0.15 15.52 -5.75
CA ARG A 440 -0.83 16.30 -4.98
C ARG A 440 -1.73 17.19 -5.85
N GLN A 441 -1.29 17.50 -7.05
CA GLN A 441 -2.11 18.26 -8.00
C GLN A 441 -3.23 17.36 -8.53
N LYS A 442 -4.46 17.85 -8.49
CA LYS A 442 -5.58 17.12 -9.12
C LYS A 442 -5.29 17.09 -10.62
N THR A 443 -5.27 15.90 -11.19
CA THR A 443 -5.34 15.75 -12.64
C THR A 443 -6.64 16.46 -13.12
N ARG A 444 -6.49 17.44 -13.99
CA ARG A 444 -7.62 18.17 -14.59
C ARG A 444 -8.49 17.28 -15.45
#